data_38266b8d65b4a1827df8187ccdbfdc13
#
_entry.id   38266b8d65b4a1827df8187ccdbfdc13
#
_cell.length_a   1.000
_cell.length_b   1.000
_cell.length_c   1.000
_cell.angle_alpha   90.00
_cell.angle_beta   90.00
_cell.angle_gamma   90.00
#
_symmetry.space_group_name_H-M   'P 1'
#
loop_
_entity.id
_entity.type
_entity.pdbx_description
1 polymer ?
#
loop_
_entity_poly.entity_id
_entity_poly.type
_entity_poly.pdbx_seq_one_letter_code
_entity_poly.pdbx_strand_id
1 'polypeptide(L)'
;MIEAAQEILKKYWGHDTFRPLQAEIIHAVLEHKDTIALLPTGGGKSVCYQIPALLNKGMCLVISPLVSLMNDQVNRLQSMGIAALALHAGLDKEEMKDAQDALLQGAIKILFVLFVIFYLLRILLKFGSRPVGTIQH
;
A
#
# COMPACT_ATOMS: atom_id res chain seq x y z
N MET A 1 16.04 12.71 -2.85
CA MET A 1 14.89 11.81 -2.66
C MET A 1 14.72 10.82 -3.80
N ILE A 2 14.83 11.26 -5.04
CA ILE A 2 14.68 10.32 -6.18
C ILE A 2 15.81 9.31 -6.26
N GLU A 3 17.00 9.67 -5.87
CA GLU A 3 18.16 8.76 -5.79
C GLU A 3 17.88 7.61 -4.81
N ALA A 4 17.32 7.91 -3.65
CA ALA A 4 16.92 6.90 -2.68
C ALA A 4 15.83 5.98 -3.25
N ALA A 5 14.90 6.52 -4.02
CA ALA A 5 13.89 5.73 -4.72
C ALA A 5 14.50 4.81 -5.78
N GLN A 6 15.50 5.27 -6.51
CA GLN A 6 16.23 4.43 -7.48
C GLN A 6 17.00 3.29 -6.80
N GLU A 7 17.59 3.54 -5.65
CA GLU A 7 18.26 2.50 -4.87
C GLU A 7 17.29 1.42 -4.42
N ILE A 8 16.09 1.80 -3.97
CA ILE A 8 15.02 0.87 -3.62
C ILE A 8 14.55 0.08 -4.84
N LEU A 9 14.37 0.74 -5.97
CA LEU A 9 14.00 0.07 -7.22
C LEU A 9 15.01 -1.01 -7.60
N LYS A 10 16.29 -0.68 -7.55
CA LYS A 10 17.36 -1.61 -7.86
C LYS A 10 17.42 -2.78 -6.87
N LYS A 11 17.33 -2.47 -5.57
CA LYS A 11 17.43 -3.45 -4.50
C LYS A 11 16.32 -4.50 -4.55
N TYR A 12 15.07 -4.09 -4.74
CA TYR A 12 13.91 -4.98 -4.64
C TYR A 12 13.36 -5.46 -5.98
N TRP A 13 13.46 -4.64 -7.03
CA TRP A 13 12.95 -4.97 -8.36
C TRP A 13 14.03 -5.27 -9.39
N GLY A 14 15.29 -4.97 -9.10
CA GLY A 14 16.40 -5.25 -10.00
C GLY A 14 16.49 -4.35 -11.22
N HIS A 15 15.81 -3.22 -11.22
CA HIS A 15 15.83 -2.24 -12.31
C HIS A 15 16.71 -1.04 -11.96
N ASP A 16 17.52 -0.58 -12.91
CA ASP A 16 18.38 0.59 -12.71
C ASP A 16 17.67 1.91 -12.97
N THR A 17 16.63 1.90 -13.80
CA THR A 17 15.90 3.12 -14.21
C THR A 17 14.38 2.92 -14.08
N PHE A 18 13.69 4.04 -13.82
CA PHE A 18 12.26 4.07 -13.83
C PHE A 18 11.69 4.05 -15.26
N ARG A 19 10.50 3.48 -15.42
CA ARG A 19 9.71 3.62 -16.63
C ARG A 19 9.15 5.05 -16.73
N PRO A 20 8.71 5.48 -17.94
CA PRO A 20 8.10 6.80 -18.11
C PRO A 20 7.01 7.07 -17.07
N LEU A 21 6.96 8.27 -16.51
CA LEU A 21 6.04 8.78 -15.51
C LEU A 21 6.23 8.23 -14.08
N GLN A 22 6.90 7.10 -13.88
CA GLN A 22 7.08 6.54 -12.54
C GLN A 22 7.84 7.50 -11.60
N ALA A 23 8.94 8.07 -12.06
CA ALA A 23 9.76 8.98 -11.27
C ALA A 23 8.99 10.24 -10.84
N GLU A 24 8.23 10.81 -11.75
CA GLU A 24 7.41 12.01 -11.47
C GLU A 24 6.32 11.73 -10.45
N ILE A 25 5.64 10.58 -10.58
CA ILE A 25 4.61 10.16 -9.64
C ILE A 25 5.22 9.92 -8.26
N ILE A 26 6.31 9.18 -8.18
CA ILE A 26 7.01 8.89 -6.92
C ILE A 26 7.49 10.19 -6.26
N HIS A 27 8.06 11.11 -7.03
CA HIS A 27 8.50 12.41 -6.53
C HIS A 27 7.34 13.21 -5.92
N ALA A 28 6.20 13.28 -6.61
CA ALA A 28 5.02 13.97 -6.11
C ALA A 28 4.50 13.36 -4.79
N VAL A 29 4.46 12.04 -4.71
CA VAL A 29 4.03 11.32 -3.49
C VAL A 29 5.01 11.57 -2.35
N LEU A 30 6.32 11.53 -2.59
CA LEU A 30 7.33 11.79 -1.57
C LEU A 30 7.31 13.24 -1.07
N GLU A 31 6.85 14.17 -1.89
CA GLU A 31 6.59 15.56 -1.47
C GLU A 31 5.25 15.74 -0.76
N HIS A 32 4.56 14.66 -0.43
CA HIS A 32 3.25 14.65 0.23
C HIS A 32 2.16 15.39 -0.56
N LYS A 33 2.26 15.37 -1.90
CA LYS A 33 1.23 15.92 -2.77
C LYS A 33 0.19 14.85 -3.09
N ASP A 34 -1.08 15.23 -3.01
CA ASP A 34 -2.16 14.39 -3.52
C ASP A 34 -1.97 14.18 -5.02
N THR A 35 -1.95 12.91 -5.44
CA THR A 35 -1.52 12.57 -6.80
C THR A 35 -2.52 11.62 -7.44
N ILE A 36 -2.96 11.94 -8.64
CA ILE A 36 -3.70 11.02 -9.52
C ILE A 36 -2.73 10.52 -10.58
N ALA A 37 -2.49 9.22 -10.60
CA ALA A 37 -1.56 8.60 -11.53
C ALA A 37 -2.32 7.74 -12.54
N LEU A 38 -2.21 8.08 -13.81
CA LEU A 38 -2.78 7.33 -14.93
C LEU A 38 -1.65 6.69 -15.72
N LEU A 39 -1.56 5.37 -15.62
CA LEU A 39 -0.56 4.57 -16.33
C LEU A 39 -1.26 3.48 -17.15
N PRO A 40 -0.71 3.14 -18.32
CA PRO A 40 -1.26 2.03 -19.12
C PRO A 40 -1.11 0.71 -18.37
N THR A 41 -1.94 -0.28 -18.72
CA THR A 41 -1.84 -1.64 -18.20
C THR A 41 -0.44 -2.19 -18.44
N GLY A 42 0.19 -2.74 -17.39
CA GLY A 42 1.58 -3.19 -17.45
C GLY A 42 2.62 -2.08 -17.31
N GLY A 43 2.21 -0.83 -17.04
CA GLY A 43 3.09 0.32 -16.88
C GLY A 43 3.82 0.43 -15.53
N GLY A 44 3.70 -0.58 -14.66
CA GLY A 44 4.37 -0.58 -13.36
C GLY A 44 3.71 0.30 -12.31
N LYS A 45 2.38 0.28 -12.25
CA LYS A 45 1.58 1.10 -11.31
C LYS A 45 1.92 0.85 -9.84
N SER A 46 2.13 -0.41 -9.48
CA SER A 46 2.39 -0.80 -8.09
C SER A 46 3.69 -0.22 -7.53
N VAL A 47 4.71 -0.09 -8.34
CA VAL A 47 5.99 0.54 -7.96
C VAL A 47 5.77 1.98 -7.49
N CYS A 48 4.84 2.70 -8.09
CA CYS A 48 4.56 4.10 -7.79
C CYS A 48 4.08 4.35 -6.36
N TYR A 49 3.44 3.37 -5.71
CA TYR A 49 3.07 3.49 -4.29
C TYR A 49 3.95 2.64 -3.37
N GLN A 50 4.50 1.53 -3.87
CA GLN A 50 5.31 0.64 -3.04
C GLN A 50 6.66 1.26 -2.68
N ILE A 51 7.32 1.92 -3.60
CA ILE A 51 8.60 2.60 -3.32
C ILE A 51 8.42 3.75 -2.31
N PRO A 52 7.47 4.68 -2.46
CA PRO A 52 7.22 5.68 -1.42
C PRO A 52 6.85 5.07 -0.07
N ALA A 53 6.11 3.97 -0.06
CA ALA A 53 5.78 3.26 1.18
C ALA A 53 7.03 2.80 1.92
N LEU A 54 8.04 2.31 1.21
CA LEU A 54 9.30 1.86 1.81
C LEU A 54 10.18 3.01 2.31
N LEU A 55 10.11 4.17 1.66
CA LEU A 55 10.90 5.34 2.03
C LEU A 55 10.28 6.16 3.16
N ASN A 56 8.95 6.20 3.22
CA ASN A 56 8.24 6.96 4.25
C ASN A 56 8.21 6.20 5.57
N LYS A 57 8.13 6.95 6.66
CA LYS A 57 7.87 6.39 7.99
C LYS A 57 6.40 5.96 8.07
N GLY A 58 6.12 4.94 8.89
CA GLY A 58 4.77 4.44 9.09
C GLY A 58 4.35 3.40 8.06
N MET A 59 3.05 3.18 7.96
CA MET A 59 2.44 2.13 7.15
C MET A 59 1.70 2.74 5.96
N CYS A 60 1.82 2.12 4.81
CA CYS A 60 1.03 2.46 3.63
C CYS A 60 -0.27 1.64 3.62
N LEU A 61 -1.40 2.31 3.49
CA LEU A 61 -2.70 1.66 3.33
C LEU A 61 -3.09 1.66 1.86
N VAL A 62 -3.33 0.48 1.31
CA VAL A 62 -3.78 0.29 -0.07
C VAL A 62 -5.21 -0.23 -0.07
N ILE A 63 -6.12 0.49 -0.70
CA ILE A 63 -7.52 0.10 -0.83
C ILE A 63 -7.73 -0.48 -2.23
N SER A 64 -8.19 -1.73 -2.29
CA SER A 64 -8.39 -2.45 -3.55
C SER A 64 -9.79 -3.08 -3.61
N PRO A 65 -10.42 -3.12 -4.78
CA PRO A 65 -11.71 -3.80 -4.96
C PRO A 65 -11.59 -5.31 -5.18
N LEU A 66 -10.39 -5.86 -5.42
CA LEU A 66 -10.19 -7.24 -5.84
C LEU A 66 -9.27 -8.00 -4.88
N VAL A 67 -9.81 -9.04 -4.22
CA VAL A 67 -9.07 -9.89 -3.27
C VAL A 67 -7.93 -10.65 -3.95
N SER A 68 -8.16 -11.21 -5.13
CA SER A 68 -7.12 -11.94 -5.87
C SER A 68 -5.90 -11.08 -6.17
N LEU A 69 -6.14 -9.84 -6.61
CA LEU A 69 -5.05 -8.88 -6.87
C LEU A 69 -4.29 -8.52 -5.58
N MET A 70 -5.01 -8.34 -4.47
CA MET A 70 -4.40 -8.07 -3.17
C MET A 70 -3.47 -9.21 -2.74
N ASN A 71 -3.93 -10.44 -2.83
CA ASN A 71 -3.15 -11.61 -2.46
C ASN A 71 -1.90 -11.77 -3.32
N ASP A 72 -2.01 -11.55 -4.63
CA ASP A 72 -0.87 -11.59 -5.55
C ASP A 72 0.18 -10.54 -5.18
N GLN A 73 -0.26 -9.31 -4.88
CA GLN A 73 0.63 -8.23 -4.45
C GLN A 73 1.31 -8.53 -3.11
N VAL A 74 0.55 -9.03 -2.13
CA VAL A 74 1.10 -9.40 -0.82
C VAL A 74 2.14 -10.52 -0.96
N ASN A 75 1.83 -11.56 -1.71
CA ASN A 75 2.75 -12.68 -1.92
C ASN A 75 4.04 -12.21 -2.58
N ARG A 76 3.96 -11.35 -3.58
CA ARG A 76 5.12 -10.79 -4.25
C ARG A 76 5.97 -9.93 -3.31
N LEU A 77 5.35 -9.06 -2.53
CA LEU A 77 6.06 -8.22 -1.55
C LEU A 77 6.73 -9.06 -0.47
N GLN A 78 6.04 -10.05 0.06
CA GLN A 78 6.61 -10.97 1.04
C GLN A 78 7.79 -11.75 0.48
N SER A 79 7.74 -12.17 -0.77
CA SER A 79 8.86 -12.86 -1.44
C SER A 79 10.11 -11.97 -1.57
N MET A 80 9.93 -10.66 -1.58
CA MET A 80 11.02 -9.68 -1.60
C MET A 80 11.49 -9.27 -0.19
N GLY A 81 10.91 -9.86 0.87
CA GLY A 81 11.24 -9.51 2.25
C GLY A 81 10.54 -8.27 2.78
N ILE A 82 9.50 -7.80 2.11
CA ILE A 82 8.71 -6.64 2.53
C ILE A 82 7.48 -7.11 3.32
N ALA A 83 7.31 -6.57 4.53
CA ALA A 83 6.19 -6.92 5.41
C ALA A 83 4.89 -6.33 4.88
N ALA A 84 4.05 -7.17 4.30
CA ALA A 84 2.76 -6.80 3.74
C ALA A 84 1.67 -7.78 4.20
N LEU A 85 0.46 -7.27 4.36
CA LEU A 85 -0.74 -8.06 4.69
C LEU A 85 -1.92 -7.62 3.85
N ALA A 86 -2.90 -8.52 3.71
CA ALA A 86 -4.21 -8.23 3.13
C ALA A 86 -5.32 -8.55 4.14
N LEU A 87 -6.25 -7.62 4.34
CA LEU A 87 -7.46 -7.83 5.15
C LEU A 87 -8.66 -7.93 4.25
N HIS A 88 -9.36 -9.06 4.33
CA HIS A 88 -10.59 -9.33 3.59
C HIS A 88 -11.45 -10.38 4.31
N ALA A 89 -12.69 -10.56 3.87
CA ALA A 89 -13.67 -11.45 4.51
C ALA A 89 -13.34 -12.95 4.38
N GLY A 90 -12.41 -13.32 3.48
CA GLY A 90 -11.97 -14.71 3.30
C GLY A 90 -10.97 -15.21 4.33
N LEU A 91 -10.50 -14.34 5.24
CA LEU A 91 -9.60 -14.74 6.32
C LEU A 91 -10.39 -15.47 7.42
N ASP A 92 -9.84 -16.58 7.94
CA ASP A 92 -10.39 -17.23 9.11
C ASP A 92 -10.06 -16.45 10.40
N LYS A 93 -10.56 -16.92 11.54
CA LYS A 93 -10.39 -16.23 12.82
C LYS A 93 -8.92 -16.18 13.27
N GLU A 94 -8.17 -17.25 13.00
CA GLU A 94 -6.75 -17.33 13.35
C GLU A 94 -5.91 -16.41 12.48
N GLU A 95 -6.14 -16.42 11.17
CA GLU A 95 -5.49 -15.51 10.21
C GLU A 95 -5.79 -14.04 10.56
N MET A 96 -7.03 -13.73 10.90
CA MET A 96 -7.42 -12.36 11.29
C MET A 96 -6.74 -11.93 12.58
N LYS A 97 -6.65 -12.82 13.56
CA LYS A 97 -5.96 -12.56 14.84
C LYS A 97 -4.47 -12.32 14.61
N ASP A 98 -3.82 -13.16 13.82
CA ASP A 98 -2.41 -13.02 13.50
C ASP A 98 -2.13 -11.69 12.77
N ALA A 99 -3.01 -11.30 11.84
CA ALA A 99 -2.93 -10.02 11.16
C ALA A 99 -3.07 -8.83 12.12
N GLN A 100 -4.03 -8.89 13.04
CA GLN A 100 -4.23 -7.85 14.06
C GLN A 100 -3.02 -7.73 14.98
N ASP A 101 -2.45 -8.83 15.43
CA ASP A 101 -1.27 -8.86 16.28
C ASP A 101 -0.06 -8.22 15.55
N ALA A 102 0.15 -8.57 14.30
CA ALA A 102 1.23 -7.99 13.49
C ALA A 102 1.06 -6.48 13.29
N LEU A 103 -0.16 -6.00 13.06
CA LEU A 103 -0.48 -4.57 12.95
C LEU A 103 -0.21 -3.82 14.25
N LEU A 104 -0.63 -4.38 15.39
CA LEU A 104 -0.42 -3.77 16.70
C LEU A 104 1.07 -3.69 17.08
N GLN A 105 1.87 -4.64 16.62
CA GLN A 105 3.32 -4.63 16.83
C GLN A 105 4.07 -3.66 15.90
N GLY A 106 3.38 -3.03 14.97
CA GLY A 106 4.02 -2.14 14.00
C GLY A 106 4.90 -2.84 12.99
N ALA A 107 4.71 -4.15 12.79
CA ALA A 107 5.54 -4.96 11.90
C ALA A 107 5.20 -4.82 10.42
N ILE A 108 4.05 -4.22 10.08
CA ILE A 108 3.54 -4.19 8.72
C ILE A 108 3.87 -2.86 8.04
N LYS A 109 4.43 -2.92 6.84
CA LYS A 109 4.80 -1.76 6.04
C LYS A 109 3.71 -1.37 5.03
N ILE A 110 3.07 -2.37 4.42
CA ILE A 110 2.01 -2.15 3.43
C ILE A 110 0.81 -3.03 3.81
N LEU A 111 -0.33 -2.41 4.03
CA LEU A 111 -1.60 -3.07 4.34
C LEU A 111 -2.58 -2.91 3.18
N PHE A 112 -3.02 -4.02 2.62
CA PHE A 112 -4.08 -4.05 1.61
C PHE A 112 -5.42 -4.31 2.29
N VAL A 113 -6.42 -3.49 1.99
CA VAL A 113 -7.77 -3.62 2.55
C VAL A 113 -8.77 -3.65 1.41
N LEU A 114 -9.72 -4.59 1.49
CA LEU A 114 -10.81 -4.64 0.52
C LEU A 114 -11.71 -3.40 0.67
N PHE A 115 -12.07 -2.78 -0.43
CA PHE A 115 -12.85 -1.54 -0.48
C PHE A 115 -14.14 -1.62 0.36
N VAL A 116 -14.86 -2.73 0.31
CA VAL A 116 -16.12 -2.94 1.06
C VAL A 116 -15.87 -2.86 2.57
N ILE A 117 -14.81 -3.49 3.06
CA ILE A 117 -14.45 -3.47 4.49
C ILE A 117 -14.11 -2.05 4.92
N PHE A 118 -13.34 -1.33 4.12
CA PHE A 118 -13.00 0.06 4.40
C PHE A 118 -14.25 0.95 4.49
N TYR A 119 -15.18 0.78 3.57
CA TYR A 119 -16.43 1.52 3.54
C TYR A 119 -17.30 1.24 4.77
N LEU A 120 -17.41 -0.04 5.17
CA LEU A 120 -18.14 -0.43 6.38
C LEU A 120 -17.51 0.14 7.64
N LEU A 121 -16.18 0.08 7.77
CA LEU A 121 -15.45 0.67 8.89
C LEU A 121 -15.67 2.19 8.96
N ARG A 122 -15.67 2.87 7.82
CA ARG A 122 -15.93 4.30 7.76
C ARG A 122 -17.35 4.65 8.24
N ILE A 123 -18.34 3.85 7.88
CA ILE A 123 -19.72 4.02 8.35
C ILE A 123 -19.79 3.83 9.87
N LEU A 124 -19.20 2.75 10.40
CA LEU A 124 -19.19 2.45 11.83
C LEU A 124 -18.49 3.56 12.64
N LEU A 125 -17.39 4.10 12.14
CA LEU A 125 -16.65 5.19 12.79
C LEU A 125 -17.41 6.52 12.75
N LYS A 126 -18.24 6.77 11.74
CA LYS A 126 -19.12 7.95 11.70
C LYS A 126 -20.20 7.92 12.76
N PHE A 127 -20.67 6.74 13.16
CA PHE A 127 -21.65 6.58 14.23
C PHE A 127 -21.04 6.63 15.63
N GLY A 128 -19.69 6.56 15.74
CA GLY A 128 -18.98 6.44 17.01
C GLY A 128 -18.19 7.65 17.51
N SER A 129 -18.33 8.86 16.95
CA SER A 129 -17.70 10.12 17.35
C SER A 129 -16.61 10.70 16.43
N ARG A 130 -16.72 12.03 16.23
CA ARG A 130 -15.81 13.05 15.67
C ARG A 130 -15.28 12.83 14.25
N PRO A 131 -15.27 13.87 13.40
CA PRO A 131 -14.71 13.76 12.07
C PRO A 131 -13.19 13.53 12.17
N VAL A 132 -12.78 12.32 11.85
CA VAL A 132 -11.40 12.06 11.51
C VAL A 132 -11.16 12.78 10.18
N GLY A 133 -10.11 13.59 10.11
CA GLY A 133 -9.76 14.32 8.92
C GLY A 133 -9.80 13.40 7.69
N THR A 134 -10.52 13.84 6.68
CA THR A 134 -10.72 13.08 5.44
C THR A 134 -9.39 12.94 4.73
N ILE A 135 -8.80 11.77 4.76
CA ILE A 135 -7.75 11.42 3.82
C ILE A 135 -8.48 10.98 2.55
N GLN A 136 -8.57 11.87 1.57
CA GLN A 136 -9.06 11.55 0.24
C GLN A 136 -7.89 10.99 -0.57
N HIS A 137 -8.04 9.77 -0.99
CA HIS A 137 -7.18 9.17 -2.00
C HIS A 137 -7.96 8.91 -3.26
#